data_56e00509ce39456de5a622c5e5b0719d
#
_entry.id   56e00509ce39456de5a622c5e5b0719d
#
_cell.length_a   1.000
_cell.length_b   1.000
_cell.length_c   1.000
_cell.angle_alpha   90.00
_cell.angle_beta   90.00
_cell.angle_gamma   90.00
#
_symmetry.space_group_name_H-M   'P 1'
#
loop_
_entity.id
_entity.type
_entity.pdbx_description
1 polymer ?
#
loop_
_entity_poly.entity_id
_entity_poly.type
_entity_poly.pdbx_seq_one_letter_code
_entity_poly.pdbx_strand_id
1 'polypeptide(L)'
;MARRTSGGMARRSWGWLVVACLVAAPAWAESEPESEVSLAAGEPVVAADGDRPAAEAAAAEAEPAAASGEPTGETLAAPEPALASEPTPEPAAEPASPEPPTPEQEQTDRVRFKLDVAGEIFAPAGRDAPPVRRPIVVDARFDFLETVRTTESGITARRCYRDAAAEVRVDGASRATRLADDARDISVVLRGTTPAPHLEGGFLSREELDLLETPFDPLLLDRLLPGRSVAVAESWPVAADAAAGLLAIDTIESGGLEATLETVENGEATVKVTGIVDGAADGVPTHVTVEGTVTVNASGDSTAAMLEGPVMRAEVALRERREASHVSPGFDVEARLTAVRTPHADAGRHAAESASGTTAAARVGAGMGSRRQGTGRPGFVWHGDAASRYDLVYDDRWRVIEDGVEGLVMRFVDRGALVAQCSVTALPRAASQSPPSIAEVERDIEKSLAGQFGRIEHSSEAARSDGVRIVRVAVAGRAGDLPFRWIHHVLTDAAGHRLAVTCMLEQSLEKRFGAADRELIDGISLPGNGADSAAETVGAPMGPPDREARVPSESRTP
;
A
#
# COMPACT_ATOMS: atom_id res chain seq x y z
N MET A 1 -0.05 30.10 11.52
CA MET A 1 -0.41 29.52 10.20
C MET A 1 0.40 28.25 10.03
N ALA A 2 -0.13 27.11 10.51
CA ALA A 2 0.51 25.82 10.41
C ALA A 2 0.04 25.16 9.10
N ARG A 3 0.97 24.89 8.19
CA ARG A 3 0.74 24.09 6.98
C ARG A 3 0.51 22.64 7.43
N ARG A 4 -0.74 22.18 7.33
CA ARG A 4 -1.07 20.75 7.39
C ARG A 4 -0.55 20.11 6.10
N THR A 5 0.57 19.40 6.21
CA THR A 5 1.00 18.43 5.22
C THR A 5 0.05 17.23 5.33
N SER A 6 -0.88 17.10 4.40
CA SER A 6 -1.70 15.91 4.23
C SER A 6 -0.83 14.80 3.65
N GLY A 7 -0.11 14.09 4.51
CA GLY A 7 0.53 12.83 4.17
C GLY A 7 -0.56 11.81 3.84
N GLY A 8 -0.64 11.37 2.57
CA GLY A 8 -1.51 10.28 2.16
C GLY A 8 -1.10 9.01 2.90
N MET A 9 -1.87 8.59 3.91
CA MET A 9 -1.73 7.29 4.53
C MET A 9 -2.11 6.23 3.49
N ALA A 10 -1.12 5.45 3.06
CA ALA A 10 -1.35 4.23 2.29
C ALA A 10 -2.07 3.24 3.22
N ARG A 11 -3.15 2.68 2.75
CA ARG A 11 -4.10 1.86 3.51
C ARG A 11 -3.93 0.44 3.11
N ARG A 12 -3.86 -0.43 4.09
CA ARG A 12 -3.59 -1.84 3.93
C ARG A 12 -4.67 -2.63 4.63
N SER A 13 -5.37 -3.43 3.86
CA SER A 13 -6.24 -4.48 4.36
C SER A 13 -5.44 -5.76 4.58
N TRP A 14 -5.97 -6.67 5.33
CA TRP A 14 -5.48 -8.04 5.46
C TRP A 14 -5.39 -8.68 4.06
N GLY A 15 -4.23 -8.58 3.41
CA GLY A 15 -4.00 -9.06 2.06
C GLY A 15 -4.29 -10.56 1.90
N TRP A 16 -4.12 -11.33 2.97
CA TRP A 16 -4.38 -12.77 3.02
C TRP A 16 -5.81 -13.18 2.69
N LEU A 17 -6.79 -12.46 3.23
CA LEU A 17 -8.20 -12.74 2.97
C LEU A 17 -8.60 -12.26 1.56
N VAL A 18 -7.95 -11.23 1.04
CA VAL A 18 -8.13 -10.79 -0.34
C VAL A 18 -7.59 -11.83 -1.34
N VAL A 19 -6.42 -12.44 -1.07
CA VAL A 19 -5.90 -13.56 -1.88
C VAL A 19 -6.84 -14.75 -1.87
N ALA A 20 -7.43 -15.10 -0.72
CA ALA A 20 -8.45 -16.15 -0.64
C ALA A 20 -9.66 -15.86 -1.53
N CYS A 21 -10.01 -14.57 -1.68
CA CYS A 21 -11.15 -14.13 -2.48
C CYS A 21 -10.86 -14.15 -3.99
N LEU A 22 -9.64 -13.78 -4.39
CA LEU A 22 -9.19 -13.86 -5.79
C LEU A 22 -9.05 -15.33 -6.26
N VAL A 23 -8.71 -16.25 -5.37
CA VAL A 23 -8.69 -17.71 -5.67
C VAL A 23 -10.08 -18.27 -5.95
N ALA A 24 -11.09 -17.70 -5.34
CA ALA A 24 -12.46 -18.14 -5.53
C ALA A 24 -13.12 -17.56 -6.81
N ALA A 25 -12.57 -16.50 -7.41
CA ALA A 25 -13.14 -15.85 -8.59
C ALA A 25 -13.33 -16.80 -9.80
N PRO A 26 -12.36 -17.65 -10.20
CA PRO A 26 -12.60 -18.59 -11.29
C PRO A 26 -13.65 -19.67 -10.98
N ALA A 27 -13.77 -20.07 -9.71
CA ALA A 27 -14.79 -21.03 -9.29
C ALA A 27 -16.21 -20.42 -9.24
N TRP A 28 -16.34 -19.11 -9.29
CA TRP A 28 -17.63 -18.41 -9.33
C TRP A 28 -18.14 -18.24 -10.75
N ALA A 29 -17.26 -18.17 -11.74
CA ALA A 29 -17.62 -18.07 -13.15
C ALA A 29 -18.18 -19.39 -13.73
N GLU A 30 -17.82 -20.54 -13.16
CA GLU A 30 -18.26 -21.86 -13.64
C GLU A 30 -19.65 -22.30 -13.13
N SER A 31 -20.28 -21.55 -12.23
CA SER A 31 -21.59 -21.90 -11.66
C SER A 31 -22.78 -21.13 -12.26
N GLU A 32 -22.57 -20.31 -13.28
CA GLU A 32 -23.69 -19.76 -14.07
C GLU A 32 -24.14 -20.79 -15.10
N PRO A 33 -25.47 -21.11 -15.18
CA PRO A 33 -26.00 -21.95 -16.25
C PRO A 33 -25.77 -21.22 -17.58
N GLU A 34 -25.29 -21.97 -18.58
CA GLU A 34 -25.03 -21.52 -19.94
C GLU A 34 -26.20 -20.69 -20.49
N SER A 35 -26.15 -19.38 -20.30
CA SER A 35 -26.90 -18.42 -21.10
C SER A 35 -25.91 -17.88 -22.11
N GLU A 36 -26.08 -18.28 -23.37
CA GLU A 36 -25.37 -17.67 -24.50
C GLU A 36 -25.54 -16.15 -24.46
N VAL A 37 -24.62 -15.47 -23.81
CA VAL A 37 -24.50 -14.01 -23.91
C VAL A 37 -23.39 -13.72 -24.90
N SER A 38 -23.83 -13.37 -26.10
CA SER A 38 -23.04 -12.74 -27.14
C SER A 38 -22.21 -11.59 -26.52
N LEU A 39 -20.88 -11.70 -26.58
CA LEU A 39 -19.92 -10.68 -26.17
C LEU A 39 -20.02 -9.44 -27.07
N ALA A 40 -21.01 -8.59 -26.80
CA ALA A 40 -20.98 -7.19 -27.19
C ALA A 40 -20.44 -6.40 -26.01
N ALA A 41 -19.38 -5.63 -26.26
CA ALA A 41 -18.70 -4.64 -25.43
C ALA A 41 -19.26 -4.47 -24.00
N GLY A 42 -18.48 -4.90 -22.99
CA GLY A 42 -18.90 -5.02 -21.60
C GLY A 42 -19.83 -3.93 -21.10
N GLU A 43 -21.06 -4.28 -20.83
CA GLU A 43 -21.99 -3.39 -20.16
C GLU A 43 -21.45 -3.06 -18.76
N PRO A 44 -21.41 -1.76 -18.39
CA PRO A 44 -21.00 -1.37 -17.05
C PRO A 44 -22.02 -1.90 -16.05
N VAL A 45 -21.58 -2.73 -15.12
CA VAL A 45 -22.38 -3.11 -13.96
C VAL A 45 -22.58 -1.86 -13.10
N VAL A 46 -23.67 -1.16 -13.33
CA VAL A 46 -24.11 -0.02 -12.52
C VAL A 46 -24.61 -0.60 -11.20
N ALA A 47 -23.87 -0.40 -10.13
CA ALA A 47 -24.39 -0.58 -8.78
C ALA A 47 -25.50 0.47 -8.56
N ALA A 48 -26.75 0.09 -8.76
CA ALA A 48 -27.87 0.94 -8.40
C ALA A 48 -27.99 0.94 -6.88
N ASP A 49 -27.73 2.09 -6.31
CA ASP A 49 -28.00 2.42 -4.92
C ASP A 49 -29.46 2.10 -4.60
N GLY A 50 -29.66 1.13 -3.71
CA GLY A 50 -30.98 0.72 -3.27
C GLY A 50 -31.64 1.84 -2.48
N ASP A 51 -32.87 2.12 -2.79
CA ASP A 51 -33.84 2.95 -2.11
C ASP A 51 -33.65 2.88 -0.57
N ARG A 52 -33.11 3.95 0.00
CA ARG A 52 -33.26 4.25 1.43
C ARG A 52 -34.68 4.76 1.63
N PRO A 53 -35.48 4.17 2.52
CA PRO A 53 -36.75 4.77 2.88
C PRO A 53 -36.45 6.14 3.53
N ALA A 54 -37.08 7.17 3.03
CA ALA A 54 -37.07 8.51 3.57
C ALA A 54 -37.57 8.47 5.03
N ALA A 55 -36.64 8.62 5.98
CA ALA A 55 -37.00 8.95 7.35
C ALA A 55 -37.44 10.41 7.35
N GLU A 56 -38.71 10.60 7.59
CA GLU A 56 -39.40 11.88 7.79
C GLU A 56 -38.77 12.57 9.01
N ALA A 57 -37.83 13.50 8.77
CA ALA A 57 -37.25 14.34 9.80
C ALA A 57 -38.18 15.54 9.98
N ALA A 58 -38.94 15.54 11.06
CA ALA A 58 -39.71 16.69 11.54
C ALA A 58 -38.76 17.88 11.77
N ALA A 59 -38.92 18.91 11.01
CA ALA A 59 -38.28 20.20 11.18
C ALA A 59 -38.83 20.88 12.44
N ALA A 60 -37.99 21.02 13.45
CA ALA A 60 -38.23 21.95 14.55
C ALA A 60 -37.58 23.30 14.18
N GLU A 61 -38.39 24.26 13.86
CA GLU A 61 -37.98 25.66 13.73
C GLU A 61 -37.50 26.19 15.09
N ALA A 62 -36.25 26.60 15.16
CA ALA A 62 -35.71 27.41 16.26
C ALA A 62 -35.23 28.74 15.69
N GLU A 63 -35.95 29.81 16.00
CA GLU A 63 -35.56 31.18 15.74
C GLU A 63 -34.23 31.55 16.42
N PRO A 64 -33.34 32.29 15.76
CA PRO A 64 -32.18 32.88 16.42
C PRO A 64 -32.54 34.22 17.04
N ALA A 65 -32.53 34.31 18.36
CA ALA A 65 -32.59 35.57 19.09
C ALA A 65 -31.33 36.42 18.84
N ALA A 66 -31.50 37.57 18.29
CA ALA A 66 -30.49 38.61 18.17
C ALA A 66 -30.18 39.21 19.55
N ALA A 67 -28.96 39.13 20.00
CA ALA A 67 -28.43 39.90 21.11
C ALA A 67 -27.31 40.83 20.60
N SER A 68 -27.71 42.08 20.37
CA SER A 68 -26.83 43.21 20.20
C SER A 68 -26.26 43.62 21.58
N GLY A 69 -24.97 43.51 21.80
CA GLY A 69 -24.21 44.00 22.93
C GLY A 69 -22.99 44.78 22.45
N GLU A 70 -23.10 46.13 22.43
CA GLU A 70 -21.96 47.00 22.27
C GLU A 70 -21.09 46.95 23.53
N PRO A 71 -19.75 46.88 23.43
CA PRO A 71 -18.86 47.20 24.53
C PRO A 71 -18.37 48.63 24.41
N THR A 72 -18.82 49.45 25.35
CA THR A 72 -18.26 50.78 25.67
C THR A 72 -16.80 50.64 26.06
N GLY A 73 -15.95 51.39 25.33
CA GLY A 73 -14.54 51.49 25.62
C GLY A 73 -14.25 52.31 26.86
N GLU A 74 -13.36 51.83 27.71
CA GLU A 74 -12.73 52.58 28.77
C GLU A 74 -11.20 52.54 28.54
N THR A 75 -10.67 53.68 28.12
CA THR A 75 -9.25 53.91 27.85
C THR A 75 -8.56 54.10 29.20
N LEU A 76 -7.80 53.11 29.65
CA LEU A 76 -6.88 53.24 30.76
C LEU A 76 -5.48 53.56 30.20
N ALA A 77 -4.97 54.72 30.59
CA ALA A 77 -3.63 55.21 30.29
C ALA A 77 -2.54 54.26 30.86
N ALA A 78 -1.63 53.88 29.99
CA ALA A 78 -0.44 53.12 30.38
C ALA A 78 0.62 54.03 31.08
N PRO A 79 1.27 53.58 32.15
CA PRO A 79 2.41 54.31 32.73
C PRO A 79 3.67 54.15 31.88
N GLU A 80 4.45 55.21 31.76
CA GLU A 80 5.76 55.23 31.10
C GLU A 80 6.73 54.18 31.70
N PRO A 81 7.46 53.44 30.87
CA PRO A 81 8.48 52.50 31.38
C PRO A 81 9.74 53.27 31.78
N ALA A 82 10.13 53.07 33.02
CA ALA A 82 11.43 53.55 33.56
C ALA A 82 12.57 52.91 32.76
N LEU A 83 13.54 53.76 32.38
CA LEU A 83 14.79 53.36 31.74
C LEU A 83 15.55 52.36 32.63
N ALA A 84 15.48 51.09 32.26
CA ALA A 84 16.32 50.04 32.84
C ALA A 84 17.71 50.09 32.18
N SER A 85 18.75 50.14 33.00
CA SER A 85 20.15 50.11 32.61
C SER A 85 20.45 48.86 31.77
N GLU A 86 21.13 49.04 30.64
CA GLU A 86 21.58 47.95 29.77
C GLU A 86 22.52 47.01 30.55
N PRO A 87 22.27 45.69 30.56
CA PRO A 87 23.22 44.73 31.07
C PRO A 87 24.40 44.60 30.11
N THR A 88 25.61 44.67 30.68
CA THR A 88 26.88 44.38 30.00
C THR A 88 26.78 43.02 29.26
N PRO A 89 27.16 42.92 27.98
CA PRO A 89 27.11 41.64 27.26
C PRO A 89 28.10 40.66 27.87
N GLU A 90 27.57 39.57 28.39
CA GLU A 90 28.34 38.38 28.78
C GLU A 90 29.04 37.80 27.53
N PRO A 91 30.33 37.37 27.62
CA PRO A 91 31.04 36.84 26.47
C PRO A 91 30.27 35.62 25.95
N ALA A 92 29.92 35.65 24.66
CA ALA A 92 29.22 34.56 23.97
C ALA A 92 30.00 33.26 24.20
N ALA A 93 29.32 32.27 24.82
CA ALA A 93 29.85 30.93 24.92
C ALA A 93 30.13 30.40 23.52
N GLU A 94 31.34 29.89 23.29
CA GLU A 94 31.67 29.20 22.03
C GLU A 94 30.60 28.14 21.74
N PRO A 95 30.12 28.05 20.49
CA PRO A 95 29.14 27.01 20.12
C PRO A 95 29.75 25.64 20.40
N ALA A 96 29.10 24.88 21.29
CA ALA A 96 29.51 23.53 21.60
C ALA A 96 29.62 22.76 20.26
N SER A 97 30.75 22.10 20.04
CA SER A 97 30.94 21.23 18.89
C SER A 97 29.77 20.23 18.85
N PRO A 98 29.16 19.97 17.68
CA PRO A 98 28.09 19.02 17.60
C PRO A 98 28.58 17.69 18.16
N GLU A 99 27.83 17.13 19.13
CA GLU A 99 28.10 15.81 19.65
C GLU A 99 28.12 14.82 18.46
N PRO A 100 29.06 13.86 18.43
CA PRO A 100 29.10 12.85 17.39
C PRO A 100 27.75 12.11 17.41
N PRO A 101 27.17 11.78 16.22
CA PRO A 101 25.88 11.10 16.16
C PRO A 101 25.95 9.81 16.99
N THR A 102 24.93 9.60 17.82
CA THR A 102 24.77 8.37 18.60
C THR A 102 24.88 7.17 17.65
N PRO A 103 25.70 6.15 17.95
CA PRO A 103 25.84 5.01 17.05
C PRO A 103 24.48 4.39 16.78
N GLU A 104 24.16 4.19 15.51
CA GLU A 104 22.95 3.49 15.08
C GLU A 104 22.92 2.11 15.76
N GLN A 105 21.89 1.87 16.55
CA GLN A 105 21.68 0.56 17.15
C GLN A 105 21.11 -0.38 16.10
N GLU A 106 21.91 -1.34 15.71
CA GLU A 106 21.53 -2.40 14.77
C GLU A 106 21.38 -3.71 15.56
N GLN A 107 20.17 -4.25 15.59
CA GLN A 107 19.88 -5.53 16.23
C GLN A 107 19.38 -6.53 15.18
N THR A 108 19.95 -7.72 15.17
CA THR A 108 19.51 -8.81 14.27
C THR A 108 18.98 -9.97 15.09
N ASP A 109 17.75 -10.36 14.79
CA ASP A 109 17.06 -11.48 15.41
C ASP A 109 16.58 -12.48 14.35
N ARG A 110 16.46 -13.75 14.74
CA ARG A 110 15.70 -14.72 13.96
C ARG A 110 14.24 -14.71 14.41
N VAL A 111 13.34 -14.50 13.48
CA VAL A 111 11.90 -14.51 13.70
C VAL A 111 11.28 -15.73 13.05
N ARG A 112 10.50 -16.48 13.81
CA ARG A 112 9.58 -17.51 13.31
C ARG A 112 8.17 -17.08 13.62
N PHE A 113 7.35 -17.05 12.57
CA PHE A 113 5.98 -16.57 12.67
C PHE A 113 5.05 -17.59 12.01
N LYS A 114 3.95 -17.92 12.68
CA LYS A 114 2.91 -18.81 12.18
C LYS A 114 1.55 -18.14 12.35
N LEU A 115 0.70 -18.29 11.34
CA LEU A 115 -0.68 -17.80 11.34
C LEU A 115 -1.61 -18.88 10.82
N ASP A 116 -2.54 -19.32 11.65
CA ASP A 116 -3.64 -20.22 11.31
C ASP A 116 -4.94 -19.45 11.32
N VAL A 117 -5.73 -19.51 10.22
CA VAL A 117 -7.04 -18.85 10.12
C VAL A 117 -8.09 -19.87 9.76
N ALA A 118 -9.25 -19.80 10.37
CA ALA A 118 -10.42 -20.62 10.02
C ALA A 118 -11.71 -19.82 10.18
N GLY A 119 -12.70 -20.07 9.32
CA GLY A 119 -13.98 -19.39 9.38
C GLY A 119 -14.77 -19.47 8.09
N GLU A 120 -15.49 -18.41 7.78
CA GLU A 120 -16.36 -18.31 6.61
C GLU A 120 -16.13 -17.01 5.85
N ILE A 121 -16.17 -17.06 4.52
CA ILE A 121 -16.31 -15.90 3.65
C ILE A 121 -17.73 -15.80 3.11
N PHE A 122 -18.18 -14.57 2.84
CA PHE A 122 -19.52 -14.27 2.36
C PHE A 122 -19.43 -13.76 0.92
N ALA A 123 -19.66 -14.66 -0.04
CA ALA A 123 -19.61 -14.34 -1.46
C ALA A 123 -20.99 -13.83 -1.93
N PRO A 124 -21.06 -12.74 -2.72
CA PRO A 124 -22.31 -12.31 -3.31
C PRO A 124 -22.86 -13.38 -4.25
N ALA A 125 -24.14 -13.76 -4.06
CA ALA A 125 -24.82 -14.77 -4.88
C ALA A 125 -25.68 -14.16 -6.00
N GLY A 126 -25.60 -12.84 -6.21
CA GLY A 126 -26.41 -12.06 -7.15
C GLY A 126 -27.05 -10.85 -6.46
N ARG A 127 -27.71 -9.99 -7.24
CA ARG A 127 -28.19 -8.67 -6.78
C ARG A 127 -29.19 -8.74 -5.63
N ASP A 128 -30.06 -9.76 -5.60
CA ASP A 128 -31.14 -9.89 -4.62
C ASP A 128 -31.07 -11.19 -3.80
N ALA A 129 -29.98 -11.97 -3.96
CA ALA A 129 -29.80 -13.22 -3.23
C ALA A 129 -28.94 -12.99 -1.97
N PRO A 130 -29.23 -13.70 -0.85
CA PRO A 130 -28.37 -13.64 0.32
C PRO A 130 -26.96 -14.16 -0.04
N PRO A 131 -25.90 -13.61 0.56
CA PRO A 131 -24.54 -14.04 0.27
C PRO A 131 -24.36 -15.53 0.61
N VAL A 132 -23.62 -16.22 -0.25
CA VAL A 132 -23.25 -17.63 -0.02
C VAL A 132 -22.08 -17.68 0.96
N ARG A 133 -22.23 -18.47 2.02
CA ARG A 133 -21.18 -18.73 2.98
C ARG A 133 -20.29 -19.87 2.49
N ARG A 134 -18.98 -19.65 2.49
CA ARG A 134 -17.99 -20.66 2.10
C ARG A 134 -16.94 -20.80 3.19
N PRO A 135 -16.60 -22.02 3.62
CA PRO A 135 -15.55 -22.23 4.61
C PRO A 135 -14.20 -21.81 4.03
N ILE A 136 -13.39 -21.16 4.88
CA ILE A 136 -12.00 -20.79 4.58
C ILE A 136 -11.08 -21.31 5.66
N VAL A 137 -9.92 -21.81 5.24
CA VAL A 137 -8.80 -22.18 6.12
C VAL A 137 -7.51 -21.65 5.51
N VAL A 138 -6.69 -21.00 6.32
CA VAL A 138 -5.34 -20.53 5.95
C VAL A 138 -4.32 -21.08 6.92
N ASP A 139 -3.21 -21.62 6.41
CA ASP A 139 -2.01 -21.97 7.15
C ASP A 139 -0.83 -21.21 6.55
N ALA A 140 -0.21 -20.33 7.33
CA ALA A 140 0.90 -19.52 6.89
C ALA A 140 2.08 -19.62 7.86
N ARG A 141 3.29 -19.63 7.30
CA ARG A 141 4.53 -19.73 8.06
C ARG A 141 5.63 -18.90 7.45
N PHE A 142 6.45 -18.35 8.36
CA PHE A 142 7.57 -17.49 8.02
C PHE A 142 8.76 -17.84 8.91
N ASP A 143 9.95 -17.85 8.32
CA ASP A 143 11.22 -17.96 9.02
C ASP A 143 12.19 -16.97 8.36
N PHE A 144 12.61 -15.94 9.08
CA PHE A 144 13.49 -14.90 8.54
C PHE A 144 14.44 -14.34 9.59
N LEU A 145 15.52 -13.75 9.11
CA LEU A 145 16.37 -12.86 9.91
C LEU A 145 15.85 -11.44 9.74
N GLU A 146 15.61 -10.75 10.85
CA GLU A 146 15.18 -9.38 10.89
C GLU A 146 16.28 -8.51 11.50
N THR A 147 16.76 -7.53 10.75
CA THR A 147 17.68 -6.51 11.24
C THR A 147 16.93 -5.19 11.34
N VAL A 148 16.74 -4.71 12.56
CA VAL A 148 16.02 -3.46 12.84
C VAL A 148 17.03 -2.33 13.01
N ARG A 149 16.75 -1.19 12.37
CA ARG A 149 17.49 0.07 12.50
C ARG A 149 16.55 1.17 12.93
N THR A 150 16.91 1.86 14.00
CA THR A 150 16.21 3.06 14.43
C THR A 150 17.05 4.28 14.04
N THR A 151 16.48 5.18 13.25
CA THR A 151 17.09 6.43 12.79
C THR A 151 16.22 7.61 13.18
N GLU A 152 16.72 8.83 13.02
CA GLU A 152 15.92 10.05 13.22
C GLU A 152 14.69 10.10 12.29
N SER A 153 14.76 9.46 11.12
CA SER A 153 13.66 9.38 10.14
C SER A 153 12.63 8.31 10.46
N GLY A 154 12.87 7.44 11.44
CA GLY A 154 11.94 6.38 11.85
C GLY A 154 12.59 5.00 11.98
N ILE A 155 11.76 3.99 12.11
CA ILE A 155 12.16 2.59 12.21
C ILE A 155 12.11 1.97 10.81
N THR A 156 13.18 1.28 10.45
CA THR A 156 13.29 0.46 9.26
C THR A 156 13.75 -0.94 9.64
N ALA A 157 13.37 -1.95 8.87
CA ALA A 157 13.87 -3.30 9.05
C ALA A 157 14.26 -3.91 7.71
N ARG A 158 15.25 -4.79 7.73
CA ARG A 158 15.59 -5.67 6.62
C ARG A 158 15.28 -7.10 7.03
N ARG A 159 14.52 -7.82 6.20
CA ARG A 159 14.10 -9.20 6.44
C ARG A 159 14.67 -10.12 5.37
N CYS A 160 15.53 -11.07 5.78
CA CYS A 160 16.05 -12.10 4.89
C CYS A 160 15.27 -13.39 5.12
N TYR A 161 14.30 -13.68 4.24
CA TYR A 161 13.42 -14.84 4.37
C TYR A 161 14.11 -16.14 3.98
N ARG A 162 14.07 -17.14 4.88
CA ARG A 162 14.42 -18.53 4.60
C ARG A 162 13.22 -19.31 4.08
N ASP A 163 12.06 -19.03 4.65
CA ASP A 163 10.76 -19.54 4.23
C ASP A 163 9.68 -18.48 4.47
N ALA A 164 8.80 -18.32 3.49
CA ALA A 164 7.57 -17.54 3.59
C ALA A 164 6.56 -18.18 2.65
N ALA A 165 5.56 -18.83 3.22
CA ALA A 165 4.57 -19.57 2.45
C ALA A 165 3.22 -19.58 3.16
N ALA A 166 2.17 -19.68 2.36
CA ALA A 166 0.81 -19.88 2.81
C ALA A 166 0.06 -20.90 1.94
N GLU A 167 -0.82 -21.63 2.56
CA GLU A 167 -1.83 -22.45 1.91
C GLU A 167 -3.21 -21.91 2.29
N VAL A 168 -4.00 -21.56 1.29
CA VAL A 168 -5.38 -21.06 1.42
C VAL A 168 -6.32 -22.09 0.83
N ARG A 169 -7.30 -22.53 1.60
CA ARG A 169 -8.36 -23.44 1.18
C ARG A 169 -9.72 -22.76 1.32
N VAL A 170 -10.47 -22.70 0.21
CA VAL A 170 -11.83 -22.16 0.19
C VAL A 170 -12.73 -23.21 -0.46
N ASP A 171 -13.75 -23.66 0.26
CA ASP A 171 -14.73 -24.63 -0.21
C ASP A 171 -14.09 -25.89 -0.83
N GLY A 172 -12.96 -26.34 -0.24
CA GLY A 172 -12.21 -27.52 -0.70
C GLY A 172 -11.19 -27.25 -1.81
N ALA A 173 -11.25 -26.13 -2.51
CA ALA A 173 -10.18 -25.71 -3.43
C ALA A 173 -8.99 -25.16 -2.67
N SER A 174 -7.77 -25.58 -3.03
CA SER A 174 -6.53 -25.16 -2.38
C SER A 174 -5.64 -24.38 -3.32
N ARG A 175 -5.04 -23.30 -2.80
CA ARG A 175 -3.97 -22.55 -3.45
C ARG A 175 -2.82 -22.33 -2.49
N ALA A 176 -1.60 -22.58 -2.96
CA ALA A 176 -0.39 -22.27 -2.22
C ALA A 176 0.30 -21.04 -2.82
N THR A 177 0.71 -20.12 -1.95
CA THR A 177 1.54 -18.96 -2.29
C THR A 177 2.86 -19.06 -1.55
N ARG A 178 3.94 -18.72 -2.22
CA ARG A 178 5.28 -18.70 -1.64
C ARG A 178 6.04 -17.49 -2.17
N LEU A 179 6.83 -16.87 -1.30
CA LEU A 179 7.76 -15.83 -1.71
C LEU A 179 8.81 -16.41 -2.67
N ALA A 180 9.00 -15.76 -3.81
CA ALA A 180 9.97 -16.20 -4.81
C ALA A 180 11.42 -16.08 -4.29
N ASP A 181 12.31 -16.89 -4.84
CA ASP A 181 13.71 -16.93 -4.37
C ASP A 181 14.46 -15.61 -4.56
N ASP A 182 14.10 -14.85 -5.60
CA ASP A 182 14.65 -13.51 -5.91
C ASP A 182 14.00 -12.39 -5.09
N ALA A 183 12.93 -12.69 -4.35
CA ALA A 183 12.21 -11.75 -3.49
C ALA A 183 12.47 -11.98 -1.98
N ARG A 184 13.50 -12.73 -1.60
CA ARG A 184 13.72 -13.10 -0.19
C ARG A 184 14.35 -12.01 0.68
N ASP A 185 14.88 -10.96 0.09
CA ASP A 185 15.52 -9.84 0.80
C ASP A 185 14.61 -8.62 0.75
N ILE A 186 13.85 -8.43 1.80
CA ILE A 186 12.78 -7.44 1.89
C ILE A 186 13.18 -6.31 2.82
N SER A 187 13.10 -5.09 2.33
CA SER A 187 13.14 -3.89 3.17
C SER A 187 11.73 -3.53 3.66
N VAL A 188 11.60 -3.21 4.94
CA VAL A 188 10.35 -2.79 5.56
C VAL A 188 10.52 -1.40 6.14
N VAL A 189 9.66 -0.47 5.74
CA VAL A 189 9.62 0.90 6.26
C VAL A 189 8.30 1.10 7.01
N LEU A 190 8.35 1.68 8.21
CA LEU A 190 7.13 2.06 8.89
C LEU A 190 6.56 3.36 8.29
N ARG A 191 5.35 3.30 7.74
CA ARG A 191 4.56 4.46 7.34
C ARG A 191 3.54 4.76 8.44
N GLY A 192 3.91 5.66 9.36
CA GLY A 192 3.18 5.79 10.61
C GLY A 192 3.36 4.54 11.47
N THR A 193 2.31 3.77 11.66
CA THR A 193 2.34 2.47 12.37
C THR A 193 2.14 1.27 11.43
N THR A 194 2.16 1.47 10.13
CA THR A 194 1.94 0.39 9.14
C THR A 194 3.27 -0.06 8.53
N PRO A 195 3.68 -1.33 8.66
CA PRO A 195 4.82 -1.89 7.95
C PRO A 195 4.60 -1.86 6.45
N ALA A 196 5.60 -1.42 5.68
CA ALA A 196 5.56 -1.31 4.22
C ALA A 196 6.70 -2.13 3.61
N PRO A 197 6.50 -3.45 3.35
CA PRO A 197 7.50 -4.28 2.71
C PRO A 197 7.68 -3.90 1.25
N HIS A 198 8.92 -3.92 0.79
CA HIS A 198 9.30 -3.69 -0.60
C HIS A 198 10.66 -4.30 -0.93
N LEU A 199 10.94 -4.54 -2.20
CA LEU A 199 12.26 -4.89 -2.71
C LEU A 199 13.04 -3.63 -3.07
N GLU A 200 14.33 -3.52 -2.68
CA GLU A 200 15.16 -2.36 -3.05
C GLU A 200 15.48 -2.32 -4.55
N GLY A 201 15.71 -3.47 -5.15
CA GLY A 201 16.09 -3.62 -6.56
C GLY A 201 14.97 -4.12 -7.48
N GLY A 202 13.69 -4.03 -7.06
CA GLY A 202 12.58 -4.57 -7.83
C GLY A 202 11.23 -4.32 -7.18
N PHE A 203 10.22 -5.08 -7.63
CA PHE A 203 8.86 -4.96 -7.13
C PHE A 203 8.32 -6.34 -6.72
N LEU A 204 7.53 -6.38 -5.66
CA LEU A 204 6.75 -7.55 -5.27
C LEU A 204 5.55 -7.71 -6.20
N SER A 205 5.14 -8.95 -6.45
CA SER A 205 3.81 -9.20 -6.99
C SER A 205 2.74 -8.91 -5.93
N ARG A 206 1.48 -8.78 -6.35
CA ARG A 206 0.37 -8.59 -5.41
C ARG A 206 0.28 -9.74 -4.42
N GLU A 207 0.43 -10.97 -4.87
CA GLU A 207 0.38 -12.16 -4.03
C GLU A 207 1.52 -12.23 -3.00
N GLU A 208 2.72 -11.78 -3.39
CA GLU A 208 3.85 -11.70 -2.48
C GLU A 208 3.67 -10.58 -1.44
N LEU A 209 3.16 -9.43 -1.86
CA LEU A 209 2.85 -8.34 -0.93
C LEU A 209 1.79 -8.77 0.08
N ASP A 210 0.70 -9.36 -0.40
CA ASP A 210 -0.37 -9.88 0.45
C ASP A 210 0.16 -10.96 1.41
N LEU A 211 1.08 -11.83 0.97
CA LEU A 211 1.75 -12.82 1.81
C LEU A 211 2.51 -12.19 2.97
N LEU A 212 3.12 -11.01 2.78
CA LEU A 212 3.97 -10.35 3.78
C LEU A 212 3.19 -9.42 4.73
N GLU A 213 1.98 -9.02 4.38
CA GLU A 213 1.14 -8.15 5.19
C GLU A 213 0.33 -8.96 6.20
N THR A 214 0.83 -9.12 7.41
CA THR A 214 0.19 -9.92 8.47
C THR A 214 -0.23 -9.06 9.66
N PRO A 215 -1.31 -9.43 10.39
CA PRO A 215 -1.61 -8.80 11.67
C PRO A 215 -0.53 -9.17 12.69
N PHE A 216 -0.38 -8.34 13.71
CA PHE A 216 0.64 -8.52 14.74
C PHE A 216 2.05 -8.73 14.14
N ASP A 217 2.37 -7.94 13.11
CA ASP A 217 3.70 -7.94 12.50
C ASP A 217 4.77 -7.83 13.62
N PRO A 218 5.80 -8.70 13.63
CA PRO A 218 6.82 -8.73 14.68
C PRO A 218 7.49 -7.36 14.94
N LEU A 219 7.61 -6.51 13.92
CA LEU A 219 8.18 -5.16 14.05
C LEU A 219 7.34 -4.23 14.92
N LEU A 220 6.06 -4.54 15.11
CA LEU A 220 5.12 -3.72 15.88
C LEU A 220 4.86 -4.25 17.29
N LEU A 221 5.27 -5.48 17.62
CA LEU A 221 4.97 -6.10 18.91
C LEU A 221 5.49 -5.28 20.10
N ASP A 222 6.62 -4.63 19.94
CA ASP A 222 7.21 -3.80 21.00
C ASP A 222 6.37 -2.57 21.35
N ARG A 223 5.43 -2.19 20.45
CA ARG A 223 4.46 -1.12 20.69
C ARG A 223 3.35 -1.49 21.70
N LEU A 224 3.25 -2.74 22.10
CA LEU A 224 2.43 -3.19 23.21
C LEU A 224 2.98 -2.76 24.57
N LEU A 225 4.28 -2.45 24.66
CA LEU A 225 4.97 -2.16 25.91
C LEU A 225 4.82 -0.69 26.32
N PRO A 226 4.67 -0.41 27.64
CA PRO A 226 4.33 0.94 28.10
C PRO A 226 5.53 1.91 28.15
N GLY A 227 6.77 1.43 27.93
CA GLY A 227 7.99 2.24 28.00
C GLY A 227 8.32 2.81 29.40
N ARG A 228 7.74 2.22 30.46
CA ARG A 228 7.94 2.59 31.85
C ARG A 228 7.89 1.36 32.76
N SER A 229 8.32 1.49 34.01
CA SER A 229 8.11 0.45 35.02
C SER A 229 6.61 0.32 35.34
N VAL A 230 6.15 -0.92 35.49
CA VAL A 230 4.76 -1.29 35.79
C VAL A 230 4.73 -2.32 36.91
N ALA A 231 3.69 -2.25 37.75
CA ALA A 231 3.45 -3.23 38.81
C ALA A 231 2.81 -4.51 38.23
N VAL A 232 3.04 -5.65 38.89
CA VAL A 232 2.30 -6.88 38.56
C VAL A 232 0.81 -6.65 38.78
N ALA A 233 -0.02 -7.16 37.91
CA ALA A 233 -1.45 -6.91 37.77
C ALA A 233 -1.84 -5.47 37.36
N GLU A 234 -0.90 -4.62 37.04
CA GLU A 234 -1.18 -3.30 36.43
C GLU A 234 -1.53 -3.46 34.96
N SER A 235 -2.59 -2.75 34.55
CA SER A 235 -3.01 -2.66 33.15
C SER A 235 -2.72 -1.29 32.57
N TRP A 236 -2.48 -1.23 31.26
CA TRP A 236 -2.33 0.01 30.52
C TRP A 236 -2.99 -0.10 29.13
N PRO A 237 -3.54 1.02 28.63
CA PRO A 237 -4.06 1.04 27.27
C PRO A 237 -2.91 1.03 26.25
N VAL A 238 -3.06 0.25 25.18
CA VAL A 238 -2.21 0.34 24.00
C VAL A 238 -2.62 1.57 23.19
N ALA A 239 -1.66 2.35 22.71
CA ALA A 239 -1.95 3.53 21.89
C ALA A 239 -2.80 3.15 20.66
N ALA A 240 -3.81 3.95 20.32
CA ALA A 240 -4.77 3.62 19.27
C ALA A 240 -4.13 3.43 17.90
N ASP A 241 -3.10 4.23 17.58
CA ASP A 241 -2.33 4.10 16.35
C ASP A 241 -1.50 2.80 16.31
N ALA A 242 -0.92 2.40 17.45
CA ALA A 242 -0.21 1.12 17.59
C ALA A 242 -1.18 -0.06 17.47
N ALA A 243 -2.34 0.00 18.12
CA ALA A 243 -3.38 -1.01 18.01
C ALA A 243 -3.90 -1.16 16.58
N ALA A 244 -4.13 -0.05 15.87
CA ALA A 244 -4.53 -0.06 14.46
C ALA A 244 -3.46 -0.73 13.58
N GLY A 245 -2.18 -0.41 13.79
CA GLY A 245 -1.07 -1.04 13.06
C GLY A 245 -0.95 -2.54 13.36
N LEU A 246 -1.05 -2.95 14.62
CA LEU A 246 -1.02 -4.36 15.05
C LEU A 246 -2.18 -5.17 14.44
N LEU A 247 -3.37 -4.58 14.35
CA LEU A 247 -4.56 -5.21 13.77
C LEU A 247 -4.63 -5.07 12.25
N ALA A 248 -3.68 -4.37 11.63
CA ALA A 248 -3.68 -4.06 10.19
C ALA A 248 -5.01 -3.44 9.72
N ILE A 249 -5.58 -2.52 10.51
CA ILE A 249 -6.78 -1.74 10.18
C ILE A 249 -6.44 -0.27 9.99
N ASP A 250 -7.24 0.47 9.23
CA ASP A 250 -6.98 1.88 8.88
C ASP A 250 -7.22 2.83 10.06
N THR A 251 -8.25 2.55 10.83
CA THR A 251 -8.70 3.40 11.92
C THR A 251 -9.47 2.62 12.97
N ILE A 252 -9.39 3.07 14.21
CA ILE A 252 -10.23 2.61 15.34
C ILE A 252 -11.29 3.69 15.58
N GLU A 253 -12.55 3.30 15.55
CA GLU A 253 -13.70 4.16 15.83
C GLU A 253 -14.12 4.06 17.29
N SER A 254 -14.08 2.85 17.85
CA SER A 254 -14.38 2.61 19.26
C SER A 254 -13.63 1.38 19.82
N GLY A 255 -13.53 1.29 21.15
CA GLY A 255 -12.80 0.24 21.84
C GLY A 255 -11.29 0.46 21.85
N GLY A 256 -10.51 -0.62 22.00
CA GLY A 256 -9.05 -0.57 22.04
C GLY A 256 -8.44 -1.86 22.57
N LEU A 257 -7.10 -1.90 22.60
CA LEU A 257 -6.35 -2.97 23.25
C LEU A 257 -5.87 -2.51 24.61
N GLU A 258 -5.90 -3.43 25.58
CA GLU A 258 -5.36 -3.28 26.92
C GLU A 258 -4.31 -4.36 27.16
N ALA A 259 -3.18 -3.98 27.72
CA ALA A 259 -2.13 -4.90 28.14
C ALA A 259 -2.02 -4.91 29.66
N THR A 260 -1.75 -6.08 30.25
CA THR A 260 -1.66 -6.30 31.70
C THR A 260 -0.42 -7.11 32.02
N LEU A 261 0.42 -6.65 32.93
CA LEU A 261 1.54 -7.44 33.44
C LEU A 261 1.03 -8.54 34.38
N GLU A 262 1.07 -9.80 33.94
CA GLU A 262 0.58 -10.92 34.74
C GLU A 262 1.63 -11.44 35.74
N THR A 263 2.85 -11.71 35.25
CA THR A 263 3.93 -12.29 36.06
C THR A 263 5.29 -11.76 35.65
N VAL A 264 6.23 -11.78 36.59
CA VAL A 264 7.65 -11.57 36.34
C VAL A 264 8.42 -12.71 37.03
N GLU A 265 9.04 -13.57 36.24
CA GLU A 265 9.78 -14.72 36.72
C GLU A 265 11.10 -14.92 35.96
N ASN A 266 12.19 -15.14 36.68
CA ASN A 266 13.51 -15.43 36.10
C ASN A 266 14.02 -14.39 35.08
N GLY A 267 13.62 -13.12 35.21
CA GLY A 267 14.01 -12.05 34.29
C GLY A 267 13.15 -11.98 33.02
N GLU A 268 12.06 -12.72 32.96
CA GLU A 268 11.04 -12.66 31.92
C GLU A 268 9.72 -12.16 32.50
N ALA A 269 9.01 -11.32 31.75
CA ALA A 269 7.66 -10.87 32.08
C ALA A 269 6.65 -11.44 31.09
N THR A 270 5.52 -11.88 31.60
CA THR A 270 4.35 -12.27 30.81
C THR A 270 3.33 -11.15 30.85
N VAL A 271 2.98 -10.65 29.68
CA VAL A 271 1.98 -9.59 29.50
C VAL A 271 0.78 -10.17 28.76
N LYS A 272 -0.39 -10.07 29.37
CA LYS A 272 -1.67 -10.40 28.73
C LYS A 272 -2.14 -9.23 27.88
N VAL A 273 -2.65 -9.51 26.68
CA VAL A 273 -3.24 -8.52 25.77
C VAL A 273 -4.67 -8.91 25.47
N THR A 274 -5.61 -7.99 25.71
CA THR A 274 -7.03 -8.21 25.42
C THR A 274 -7.63 -6.96 24.81
N GLY A 275 -8.73 -7.12 24.06
CA GLY A 275 -9.48 -5.96 23.59
C GLY A 275 -10.58 -6.31 22.62
N ILE A 276 -11.46 -5.34 22.43
CA ILE A 276 -12.49 -5.32 21.41
C ILE A 276 -12.35 -4.00 20.68
N VAL A 277 -12.28 -4.06 19.36
CA VAL A 277 -12.06 -2.90 18.50
C VAL A 277 -13.10 -2.89 17.40
N ASP A 278 -13.82 -1.79 17.29
CA ASP A 278 -14.60 -1.44 16.11
C ASP A 278 -13.84 -0.39 15.32
N GLY A 279 -13.74 -0.59 14.03
CA GLY A 279 -12.98 0.28 13.16
C GLY A 279 -13.26 0.02 11.69
N ALA A 280 -12.35 0.40 10.83
CA ALA A 280 -12.46 0.17 9.41
C ALA A 280 -11.13 -0.31 8.81
N ALA A 281 -11.22 -1.21 7.84
CA ALA A 281 -10.12 -1.62 7.00
C ALA A 281 -10.52 -1.48 5.53
N ASP A 282 -9.71 -0.81 4.72
CA ASP A 282 -10.10 -0.34 3.37
C ASP A 282 -11.46 0.41 3.37
N GLY A 283 -11.74 1.12 4.48
CA GLY A 283 -13.01 1.83 4.68
C GLY A 283 -14.23 0.93 4.90
N VAL A 284 -14.03 -0.37 5.10
CA VAL A 284 -15.09 -1.33 5.39
C VAL A 284 -15.20 -1.51 6.90
N PRO A 285 -16.40 -1.42 7.51
CA PRO A 285 -16.60 -1.67 8.92
C PRO A 285 -16.03 -3.03 9.33
N THR A 286 -15.23 -3.02 10.39
CA THR A 286 -14.49 -4.18 10.85
C THR A 286 -14.59 -4.26 12.37
N HIS A 287 -14.95 -5.43 12.87
CA HIS A 287 -15.02 -5.75 14.30
C HIS A 287 -13.95 -6.78 14.63
N VAL A 288 -13.08 -6.50 15.61
CA VAL A 288 -12.00 -7.39 16.02
C VAL A 288 -12.03 -7.61 17.52
N THR A 289 -11.98 -8.88 17.94
CA THR A 289 -11.75 -9.26 19.33
C THR A 289 -10.38 -9.91 19.43
N VAL A 290 -9.60 -9.54 20.45
CA VAL A 290 -8.23 -10.01 20.67
C VAL A 290 -8.08 -10.59 22.08
N GLU A 291 -7.40 -11.73 22.18
CA GLU A 291 -6.89 -12.29 23.42
C GLU A 291 -5.54 -12.94 23.15
N GLY A 292 -4.53 -12.63 23.97
CA GLY A 292 -3.20 -13.20 23.78
C GLY A 292 -2.26 -12.91 24.94
N THR A 293 -1.06 -13.45 24.81
CA THR A 293 0.05 -13.22 25.75
C THR A 293 1.32 -12.92 24.96
N VAL A 294 2.14 -12.03 25.51
CA VAL A 294 3.49 -11.78 25.02
C VAL A 294 4.50 -11.93 26.15
N THR A 295 5.69 -12.43 25.82
CA THR A 295 6.81 -12.58 26.73
C THR A 295 7.90 -11.62 26.35
N VAL A 296 8.45 -10.89 27.31
CA VAL A 296 9.50 -9.90 27.14
C VAL A 296 10.53 -10.01 28.26
N ASN A 297 11.78 -9.63 28.00
CA ASN A 297 12.75 -9.51 29.08
C ASN A 297 12.34 -8.41 30.05
N ALA A 298 12.61 -8.62 31.33
CA ALA A 298 12.24 -7.68 32.37
C ALA A 298 13.36 -7.51 33.39
N SER A 299 13.58 -6.27 33.83
CA SER A 299 14.40 -5.96 35.00
C SER A 299 13.49 -5.49 36.12
N GLY A 300 13.67 -6.05 37.32
CA GLY A 300 12.83 -5.80 38.48
C GLY A 300 12.59 -7.05 39.32
N ASP A 301 11.51 -7.05 40.09
CA ASP A 301 11.13 -8.17 40.94
C ASP A 301 9.69 -8.60 40.67
N SER A 302 9.19 -9.54 41.50
CA SER A 302 7.82 -10.05 41.40
C SER A 302 6.72 -9.03 41.70
N THR A 303 7.04 -7.79 42.05
CA THR A 303 6.07 -6.75 42.38
C THR A 303 5.99 -5.67 41.30
N ALA A 304 7.12 -5.32 40.67
CA ALA A 304 7.17 -4.36 39.59
C ALA A 304 8.39 -4.60 38.68
N ALA A 305 8.24 -4.34 37.38
CA ALA A 305 9.29 -4.51 36.41
C ALA A 305 9.34 -3.38 35.36
N MET A 306 10.55 -3.09 34.88
CA MET A 306 10.77 -2.42 33.61
C MET A 306 10.78 -3.48 32.53
N LEU A 307 9.91 -3.34 31.55
CA LEU A 307 9.85 -4.23 30.39
C LEU A 307 10.86 -3.74 29.35
N GLU A 308 11.90 -4.52 29.12
CA GLU A 308 13.09 -4.13 28.37
C GLU A 308 13.28 -4.99 27.11
N GLY A 309 13.69 -4.32 26.03
CA GLY A 309 14.02 -4.99 24.78
C GLY A 309 12.79 -5.43 23.98
N PRO A 310 13.02 -6.22 22.93
CA PRO A 310 11.96 -6.66 22.05
C PRO A 310 11.09 -7.76 22.69
N VAL A 311 9.84 -7.85 22.25
CA VAL A 311 8.97 -8.99 22.55
C VAL A 311 9.58 -10.26 21.96
N MET A 312 9.86 -11.24 22.84
CA MET A 312 10.55 -12.48 22.48
C MET A 312 9.57 -13.56 21.98
N ARG A 313 8.36 -13.55 22.50
CA ARG A 313 7.30 -14.49 22.12
C ARG A 313 5.96 -13.78 22.16
N ALA A 314 5.09 -14.10 21.20
CA ALA A 314 3.69 -13.71 21.21
C ALA A 314 2.83 -14.91 20.81
N GLU A 315 1.74 -15.12 21.54
CA GLU A 315 0.67 -16.05 21.21
C GLU A 315 -0.64 -15.28 21.28
N VAL A 316 -1.28 -15.06 20.12
CA VAL A 316 -2.46 -14.22 20.01
C VAL A 316 -3.55 -14.98 19.27
N ALA A 317 -4.75 -14.97 19.84
CA ALA A 317 -5.98 -15.36 19.18
C ALA A 317 -6.77 -14.09 18.86
N LEU A 318 -7.30 -14.00 17.66
CA LEU A 318 -8.17 -12.91 17.26
C LEU A 318 -9.36 -13.45 16.46
N ARG A 319 -10.49 -12.79 16.61
CA ARG A 319 -11.66 -13.00 15.77
C ARG A 319 -11.97 -11.70 15.04
N GLU A 320 -12.08 -11.79 13.73
CA GLU A 320 -12.41 -10.65 12.91
C GLU A 320 -13.68 -10.92 12.11
N ARG A 321 -14.56 -9.92 12.11
CA ARG A 321 -15.73 -9.87 11.24
C ARG A 321 -15.69 -8.61 10.41
N ARG A 322 -15.86 -8.78 9.09
CA ARG A 322 -15.86 -7.69 8.11
C ARG A 322 -16.99 -7.85 7.12
N GLU A 323 -17.58 -6.74 6.70
CA GLU A 323 -18.58 -6.74 5.64
C GLU A 323 -17.95 -6.90 4.26
N ALA A 324 -18.76 -7.24 3.25
CA ALA A 324 -18.30 -7.28 1.86
C ALA A 324 -18.02 -5.87 1.33
N SER A 325 -17.02 -5.77 0.45
CA SER A 325 -16.66 -4.53 -0.23
C SER A 325 -16.64 -4.69 -1.74
N HIS A 326 -16.27 -3.62 -2.44
CA HIS A 326 -16.09 -3.66 -3.90
C HIS A 326 -14.90 -4.52 -4.36
N VAL A 327 -14.00 -4.88 -3.45
CA VAL A 327 -12.75 -5.60 -3.76
C VAL A 327 -12.54 -6.87 -2.94
N SER A 328 -13.39 -7.11 -1.95
CA SER A 328 -13.28 -8.26 -1.05
C SER A 328 -14.67 -8.72 -0.61
N PRO A 329 -14.95 -10.02 -0.54
CA PRO A 329 -16.14 -10.52 0.15
C PRO A 329 -16.08 -10.19 1.64
N GLY A 330 -17.20 -10.26 2.30
CA GLY A 330 -17.27 -10.23 3.75
C GLY A 330 -16.74 -11.53 4.36
N PHE A 331 -16.41 -11.51 5.65
CA PHE A 331 -15.95 -12.71 6.35
C PHE A 331 -16.20 -12.65 7.86
N ASP A 332 -16.20 -13.82 8.49
CA ASP A 332 -16.16 -14.02 9.95
C ASP A 332 -15.14 -15.12 10.22
N VAL A 333 -13.98 -14.78 10.75
CA VAL A 333 -12.85 -15.70 10.92
C VAL A 333 -12.23 -15.60 12.30
N GLU A 334 -11.68 -16.73 12.74
CA GLU A 334 -10.79 -16.82 13.89
C GLU A 334 -9.36 -17.04 13.39
N ALA A 335 -8.40 -16.27 13.91
CA ALA A 335 -7.00 -16.43 13.60
C ALA A 335 -6.20 -16.70 14.89
N ARG A 336 -5.22 -17.58 14.80
CA ARG A 336 -4.23 -17.85 15.84
C ARG A 336 -2.84 -17.59 15.30
N LEU A 337 -2.13 -16.78 16.04
CA LEU A 337 -0.81 -16.31 15.66
C LEU A 337 0.20 -16.69 16.73
N THR A 338 1.36 -17.17 16.29
CA THR A 338 2.51 -17.40 17.17
C THR A 338 3.73 -16.74 16.54
N ALA A 339 4.40 -15.86 17.28
CA ALA A 339 5.67 -15.26 16.91
C ALA A 339 6.74 -15.64 17.94
N VAL A 340 7.93 -16.03 17.48
CA VAL A 340 9.09 -16.31 18.35
C VAL A 340 10.28 -15.58 17.77
N ARG A 341 10.89 -14.70 18.57
CA ARG A 341 12.10 -13.96 18.25
C ARG A 341 13.27 -14.53 19.07
N THR A 342 14.39 -14.77 18.43
CA THR A 342 15.62 -15.26 19.07
C THR A 342 16.80 -14.41 18.63
N PRO A 343 17.60 -13.87 19.57
CA PRO A 343 18.81 -13.12 19.23
C PRO A 343 19.73 -13.93 18.31
N HIS A 344 20.26 -13.32 17.27
CA HIS A 344 21.15 -13.97 16.32
C HIS A 344 22.59 -13.49 16.53
N ALA A 345 23.44 -14.38 17.03
CA ALA A 345 24.81 -14.02 17.46
C ALA A 345 25.78 -13.73 16.29
N ASP A 346 25.44 -14.09 15.04
CA ASP A 346 26.31 -13.96 13.86
C ASP A 346 26.00 -12.74 12.97
N ALA A 347 25.33 -11.72 13.51
CA ALA A 347 24.91 -10.53 12.78
C ALA A 347 26.03 -9.86 11.95
N GLY A 348 27.25 -9.84 12.46
CA GLY A 348 28.40 -9.23 11.77
C GLY A 348 28.93 -9.98 10.54
N ARG A 349 28.66 -11.28 10.39
CA ARG A 349 29.12 -12.06 9.24
C ARG A 349 28.17 -11.99 8.06
N HIS A 350 26.85 -12.02 8.31
CA HIS A 350 25.86 -12.01 7.24
C HIS A 350 25.71 -10.64 6.56
N ALA A 351 25.96 -9.55 7.27
CA ALA A 351 26.02 -8.21 6.66
C ALA A 351 27.18 -8.12 5.63
N ALA A 352 28.31 -8.75 5.91
CA ALA A 352 29.47 -8.77 5.01
C ALA A 352 29.25 -9.71 3.80
N GLU A 353 28.57 -10.84 3.98
CA GLU A 353 28.24 -11.78 2.88
C GLU A 353 27.17 -11.24 1.96
N SER A 354 26.14 -10.55 2.48
CA SER A 354 25.11 -9.91 1.66
C SER A 354 25.66 -8.72 0.87
N ALA A 355 26.59 -7.93 1.43
CA ALA A 355 27.25 -6.85 0.71
C ALA A 355 28.19 -7.37 -0.41
N SER A 356 28.78 -8.57 -0.27
CA SER A 356 29.61 -9.20 -1.31
C SER A 356 28.79 -10.03 -2.32
N GLY A 357 27.57 -10.44 -1.96
CA GLY A 357 26.68 -11.24 -2.81
C GLY A 357 26.02 -10.45 -3.94
N THR A 358 25.93 -9.12 -3.84
CA THR A 358 25.29 -8.27 -4.87
C THR A 358 25.99 -8.35 -6.24
N THR A 359 27.25 -8.78 -6.29
CA THR A 359 28.00 -9.00 -7.55
C THR A 359 27.90 -10.39 -8.13
N ALA A 360 27.47 -11.41 -7.36
CA ALA A 360 27.42 -12.81 -7.81
C ALA A 360 26.01 -13.26 -8.26
N ALA A 361 24.93 -12.68 -7.71
CA ALA A 361 23.56 -13.02 -8.07
C ALA A 361 23.13 -12.55 -9.47
N ALA A 362 23.90 -11.66 -10.11
CA ALA A 362 23.63 -11.16 -11.46
C ALA A 362 23.86 -12.18 -12.59
N ARG A 363 24.19 -13.45 -12.31
CA ARG A 363 24.57 -14.42 -13.35
C ARG A 363 23.76 -15.71 -13.44
N VAL A 364 22.78 -15.94 -12.59
CA VAL A 364 21.99 -17.19 -12.65
C VAL A 364 20.50 -16.84 -12.70
N GLY A 365 19.93 -16.78 -13.87
CA GLY A 365 18.49 -16.60 -14.05
C GLY A 365 18.12 -15.76 -15.27
N ALA A 366 18.72 -16.04 -16.43
CA ALA A 366 18.48 -15.28 -17.67
C ALA A 366 17.10 -15.55 -18.32
N GLY A 367 16.02 -15.75 -17.57
CA GLY A 367 14.72 -16.05 -18.15
C GLY A 367 13.54 -15.32 -17.50
N MET A 368 13.53 -15.12 -16.19
CA MET A 368 12.45 -14.45 -15.46
C MET A 368 12.91 -13.23 -14.63
N GLY A 369 14.20 -13.13 -14.29
CA GLY A 369 14.73 -12.13 -13.38
C GLY A 369 14.79 -10.68 -13.90
N SER A 370 14.70 -10.46 -15.21
CA SER A 370 14.86 -9.10 -15.77
C SER A 370 13.60 -8.24 -15.71
N ARG A 371 12.43 -8.83 -15.56
CA ARG A 371 11.14 -8.12 -15.64
C ARG A 371 10.73 -7.39 -14.35
N ARG A 372 11.27 -7.81 -13.20
CA ARG A 372 11.02 -7.17 -11.91
C ARG A 372 12.02 -6.06 -11.57
N GLN A 373 13.01 -5.82 -12.44
CA GLN A 373 14.09 -4.87 -12.15
C GLN A 373 13.58 -3.42 -12.18
N GLY A 374 13.95 -2.66 -11.17
CA GLY A 374 13.62 -1.26 -11.03
C GLY A 374 14.01 -0.76 -9.65
N THR A 375 13.92 0.54 -9.42
CA THR A 375 14.05 1.09 -8.07
C THR A 375 12.75 0.81 -7.32
N GLY A 376 12.76 -0.27 -6.54
CA GLY A 376 11.61 -0.64 -5.73
C GLY A 376 11.25 0.45 -4.74
N ARG A 377 9.98 0.64 -4.53
CA ARG A 377 9.45 1.61 -3.58
C ARG A 377 8.22 1.04 -2.88
N PRO A 378 8.04 1.35 -1.59
CA PRO A 378 6.88 0.90 -0.84
C PRO A 378 5.56 1.34 -1.50
N GLY A 379 4.53 0.46 -1.49
CA GLY A 379 3.21 0.76 -2.04
C GLY A 379 3.10 0.63 -3.55
N PHE A 380 4.08 -0.02 -4.21
CA PHE A 380 4.01 -0.37 -5.62
C PHE A 380 4.16 -1.87 -5.82
N VAL A 381 3.38 -2.39 -6.75
CA VAL A 381 3.24 -3.82 -7.06
C VAL A 381 3.52 -4.07 -8.52
N TRP A 382 4.12 -5.21 -8.82
CA TRP A 382 4.33 -5.66 -10.18
C TRP A 382 3.29 -6.71 -10.58
N HIS A 383 2.84 -6.62 -11.83
CA HIS A 383 2.01 -7.61 -12.50
C HIS A 383 2.62 -7.94 -13.86
N GLY A 384 2.78 -9.22 -14.17
CA GLY A 384 3.21 -9.70 -15.48
C GLY A 384 2.07 -10.40 -16.18
N ASP A 385 1.73 -9.93 -17.37
CA ASP A 385 0.73 -10.60 -18.21
C ASP A 385 1.15 -12.03 -18.54
N ALA A 386 0.25 -13.00 -18.36
CA ALA A 386 0.53 -14.42 -18.55
C ALA A 386 1.02 -14.76 -19.97
N ALA A 387 0.57 -14.01 -20.99
CA ALA A 387 1.06 -14.13 -22.38
C ALA A 387 2.28 -13.25 -22.69
N SER A 388 2.85 -12.58 -21.68
CA SER A 388 4.02 -11.71 -21.80
C SER A 388 3.84 -10.58 -22.81
N ARG A 389 2.63 -10.05 -22.94
CA ARG A 389 2.28 -8.93 -23.85
C ARG A 389 2.66 -7.57 -23.24
N TYR A 390 2.74 -7.47 -21.93
CA TYR A 390 3.17 -6.30 -21.17
C TYR A 390 3.55 -6.70 -19.74
N ASP A 391 4.28 -5.81 -19.08
CA ASP A 391 4.46 -5.80 -17.62
C ASP A 391 3.88 -4.49 -17.08
N LEU A 392 3.39 -4.50 -15.84
CA LEU A 392 2.77 -3.35 -15.21
C LEU A 392 3.28 -3.19 -13.77
N VAL A 393 3.78 -2.01 -13.43
CA VAL A 393 4.04 -1.58 -12.05
C VAL A 393 2.99 -0.56 -11.66
N TYR A 394 2.26 -0.79 -10.58
CA TYR A 394 1.12 0.03 -10.20
C TYR A 394 1.06 0.29 -8.70
N ASP A 395 0.43 1.39 -8.31
CA ASP A 395 0.13 1.75 -6.93
C ASP A 395 -0.82 0.71 -6.28
N ASP A 396 -0.56 0.30 -5.05
CA ASP A 396 -1.28 -0.76 -4.34
C ASP A 396 -2.78 -0.48 -4.10
N ARG A 397 -3.24 0.77 -4.33
CA ARG A 397 -4.67 1.13 -4.34
C ARG A 397 -5.44 0.55 -5.54
N TRP A 398 -4.73 0.17 -6.60
CA TRP A 398 -5.32 -0.60 -7.67
C TRP A 398 -5.44 -2.07 -7.24
N ARG A 399 -6.61 -2.64 -7.40
CA ARG A 399 -6.90 -4.05 -7.09
C ARG A 399 -7.24 -4.78 -8.38
N VAL A 400 -6.51 -5.84 -8.68
CA VAL A 400 -6.83 -6.73 -9.80
C VAL A 400 -8.07 -7.51 -9.42
N ILE A 401 -9.10 -7.43 -10.27
CA ILE A 401 -10.38 -8.14 -10.09
C ILE A 401 -10.47 -9.33 -11.03
N GLU A 402 -9.96 -9.16 -12.24
CA GLU A 402 -9.94 -10.19 -13.27
C GLU A 402 -8.60 -10.13 -14.00
N ASP A 403 -7.98 -11.29 -14.17
CA ASP A 403 -6.74 -11.47 -14.93
C ASP A 403 -6.93 -12.67 -15.86
N GLY A 404 -7.14 -12.40 -17.12
CA GLY A 404 -7.48 -13.41 -18.11
C GLY A 404 -6.85 -13.18 -19.47
N VAL A 405 -7.12 -14.12 -20.39
CA VAL A 405 -6.60 -14.06 -21.76
C VAL A 405 -7.08 -12.81 -22.50
N GLU A 406 -8.30 -12.36 -22.21
CA GLU A 406 -8.92 -11.18 -22.81
C GLU A 406 -8.29 -9.88 -22.31
N GLY A 407 -7.77 -9.85 -21.08
CA GLY A 407 -7.15 -8.67 -20.48
C GLY A 407 -7.20 -8.68 -18.96
N LEU A 408 -6.81 -7.55 -18.40
CA LEU A 408 -6.76 -7.28 -16.96
C LEU A 408 -7.84 -6.27 -16.60
N VAL A 409 -8.64 -6.55 -15.58
CA VAL A 409 -9.59 -5.59 -15.00
C VAL A 409 -9.12 -5.23 -13.60
N MET A 410 -9.03 -3.93 -13.34
CA MET A 410 -8.58 -3.38 -12.05
C MET A 410 -9.60 -2.39 -11.50
N ARG A 411 -9.67 -2.29 -10.19
CA ARG A 411 -10.44 -1.25 -9.47
C ARG A 411 -9.52 -0.36 -8.66
N PHE A 412 -9.68 0.95 -8.82
CA PHE A 412 -9.00 1.93 -7.99
C PHE A 412 -9.88 2.22 -6.77
N VAL A 413 -9.38 1.83 -5.60
CA VAL A 413 -10.07 2.01 -4.32
C VAL A 413 -9.28 3.01 -3.48
N ASP A 414 -9.95 4.07 -3.10
CA ASP A 414 -9.36 5.04 -2.19
C ASP A 414 -10.33 5.24 -1.01
N ARG A 415 -9.84 5.06 0.19
CA ARG A 415 -10.63 5.17 1.43
C ARG A 415 -11.91 4.32 1.41
N GLY A 416 -11.79 3.07 0.99
CA GLY A 416 -12.87 2.10 0.92
C GLY A 416 -13.92 2.38 -0.15
N ALA A 417 -13.83 3.51 -0.86
CA ALA A 417 -14.74 3.78 -1.96
C ALA A 417 -14.14 3.37 -3.30
N LEU A 418 -14.93 2.73 -4.12
CA LEU A 418 -14.61 2.52 -5.53
C LEU A 418 -14.59 3.88 -6.23
N VAL A 419 -13.44 4.25 -6.75
CA VAL A 419 -13.24 5.53 -7.45
C VAL A 419 -13.27 5.35 -8.96
N ALA A 420 -12.62 4.31 -9.47
CA ALA A 420 -12.57 4.02 -10.90
C ALA A 420 -12.40 2.52 -11.15
N GLN A 421 -12.84 2.07 -12.31
CA GLN A 421 -12.49 0.77 -12.87
C GLN A 421 -11.63 0.98 -14.11
N CYS A 422 -10.65 0.12 -14.30
CA CYS A 422 -9.75 0.16 -15.44
C CYS A 422 -9.69 -1.21 -16.12
N SER A 423 -9.70 -1.24 -17.44
CA SER A 423 -9.39 -2.41 -18.24
C SER A 423 -8.11 -2.20 -19.03
N VAL A 424 -7.26 -3.23 -19.09
CA VAL A 424 -6.02 -3.27 -19.87
C VAL A 424 -6.13 -4.41 -20.87
N THR A 425 -6.16 -4.11 -22.16
CA THR A 425 -6.40 -5.09 -23.22
C THR A 425 -5.31 -4.99 -24.30
N ALA A 426 -4.67 -6.12 -24.62
CA ALA A 426 -3.75 -6.17 -25.71
C ALA A 426 -4.49 -6.11 -27.04
N LEU A 427 -4.10 -5.17 -27.90
CA LEU A 427 -4.68 -5.02 -29.24
C LEU A 427 -3.85 -5.81 -30.26
N PRO A 428 -4.48 -6.23 -31.39
CA PRO A 428 -3.73 -6.79 -32.51
C PRO A 428 -2.59 -5.85 -32.94
N ARG A 429 -1.45 -6.42 -33.33
CA ARG A 429 -0.34 -5.62 -33.86
C ARG A 429 -0.81 -4.79 -35.06
N ALA A 430 -0.31 -3.57 -35.16
CA ALA A 430 -0.58 -2.72 -36.30
C ALA A 430 -0.06 -3.40 -37.58
N ALA A 431 -0.92 -3.59 -38.55
CA ALA A 431 -0.54 -4.15 -39.85
C ALA A 431 0.39 -3.22 -40.65
N SER A 432 0.35 -1.94 -40.37
CA SER A 432 1.27 -0.90 -40.88
C SER A 432 2.12 -0.39 -39.71
N GLN A 433 3.38 0.01 -40.00
CA GLN A 433 4.26 0.65 -38.99
C GLN A 433 3.72 2.02 -38.52
N SER A 434 2.61 2.48 -39.07
CA SER A 434 1.97 3.73 -38.65
C SER A 434 1.01 3.47 -37.50
N PRO A 435 1.28 4.05 -36.32
CA PRO A 435 0.35 4.00 -35.19
C PRO A 435 -0.94 4.76 -35.56
N PRO A 436 -2.11 4.41 -34.94
CA PRO A 436 -3.38 5.06 -35.24
C PRO A 436 -3.30 6.56 -34.93
N SER A 437 -3.91 7.37 -35.79
CA SER A 437 -4.05 8.81 -35.54
C SER A 437 -5.05 9.07 -34.40
N ILE A 438 -4.96 10.24 -33.76
CA ILE A 438 -5.94 10.66 -32.75
C ILE A 438 -7.37 10.54 -33.29
N ALA A 439 -7.63 11.00 -34.53
CA ALA A 439 -8.96 10.97 -35.14
C ALA A 439 -9.50 9.54 -35.38
N GLU A 440 -8.63 8.57 -35.59
CA GLU A 440 -9.03 7.17 -35.69
C GLU A 440 -9.41 6.60 -34.33
N VAL A 441 -8.60 6.90 -33.30
CA VAL A 441 -8.88 6.48 -31.92
C VAL A 441 -10.18 7.11 -31.42
N GLU A 442 -10.41 8.40 -31.67
CA GLU A 442 -11.67 9.11 -31.30
C GLU A 442 -12.90 8.45 -31.94
N ARG A 443 -12.83 8.13 -33.21
CA ARG A 443 -13.92 7.47 -33.95
C ARG A 443 -14.20 6.06 -33.41
N ASP A 444 -13.17 5.30 -33.09
CA ASP A 444 -13.32 3.96 -32.53
C ASP A 444 -13.95 4.02 -31.13
N ILE A 445 -13.57 5.00 -30.32
CA ILE A 445 -14.16 5.25 -28.98
C ILE A 445 -15.63 5.65 -29.10
N GLU A 446 -15.97 6.62 -29.99
CA GLU A 446 -17.34 7.04 -30.22
C GLU A 446 -18.22 5.84 -30.61
N LYS A 447 -17.73 4.99 -31.51
CA LYS A 447 -18.41 3.77 -31.92
C LYS A 447 -18.56 2.76 -30.77
N SER A 448 -17.56 2.59 -29.93
CA SER A 448 -17.60 1.61 -28.83
C SER A 448 -18.54 2.04 -27.69
N LEU A 449 -18.56 3.33 -27.36
CA LEU A 449 -19.44 3.86 -26.31
C LEU A 449 -20.89 4.00 -26.76
N ALA A 450 -21.14 4.08 -28.07
CA ALA A 450 -22.48 4.16 -28.66
C ALA A 450 -23.42 5.15 -27.90
N GLY A 451 -24.52 4.64 -27.32
CA GLY A 451 -25.49 5.46 -26.59
C GLY A 451 -24.99 6.07 -25.27
N GLN A 452 -23.83 5.67 -24.77
CA GLN A 452 -23.20 6.25 -23.58
C GLN A 452 -22.31 7.46 -23.91
N PHE A 453 -21.93 7.61 -25.18
CA PHE A 453 -21.07 8.70 -25.64
C PHE A 453 -21.80 10.06 -25.55
N GLY A 454 -21.12 11.03 -24.97
CA GLY A 454 -21.61 12.41 -24.96
C GLY A 454 -20.74 13.34 -25.79
N ARG A 455 -19.51 13.59 -25.34
CA ARG A 455 -18.54 14.42 -26.06
C ARG A 455 -17.11 14.08 -25.70
N ILE A 456 -16.20 14.29 -26.63
CA ILE A 456 -14.76 14.30 -26.35
C ILE A 456 -14.44 15.60 -25.61
N GLU A 457 -13.79 15.51 -24.45
CA GLU A 457 -13.37 16.67 -23.66
C GLU A 457 -11.93 17.07 -23.95
N HIS A 458 -11.08 16.06 -24.15
CA HIS A 458 -9.68 16.30 -24.41
C HIS A 458 -9.05 15.12 -25.14
N SER A 459 -8.20 15.43 -26.12
CA SER A 459 -7.37 14.45 -26.82
C SER A 459 -5.93 14.96 -26.87
N SER A 460 -4.99 14.08 -26.63
CA SER A 460 -3.56 14.40 -26.67
C SER A 460 -2.74 13.21 -27.12
N GLU A 461 -1.57 13.52 -27.64
CA GLU A 461 -0.56 12.55 -28.03
C GLU A 461 0.77 12.90 -27.39
N ALA A 462 1.47 11.90 -26.89
CA ALA A 462 2.79 12.04 -26.31
C ALA A 462 3.68 10.87 -26.74
N ALA A 463 4.98 11.09 -26.77
CA ALA A 463 5.98 10.04 -26.88
C ALA A 463 6.72 9.96 -25.56
N ARG A 464 6.83 8.76 -25.01
CA ARG A 464 7.60 8.45 -23.81
C ARG A 464 9.08 8.27 -24.18
N SER A 465 9.97 8.43 -23.20
CA SER A 465 11.44 8.34 -23.42
C SER A 465 11.92 7.00 -23.99
N ASP A 466 11.16 5.93 -23.76
CA ASP A 466 11.41 4.58 -24.30
C ASP A 466 10.84 4.36 -25.71
N GLY A 467 10.35 5.42 -26.37
CA GLY A 467 9.81 5.37 -27.72
C GLY A 467 8.35 4.92 -27.81
N VAL A 468 7.68 4.62 -26.69
CA VAL A 468 6.25 4.30 -26.69
C VAL A 468 5.44 5.57 -26.98
N ARG A 469 4.63 5.51 -28.03
CA ARG A 469 3.65 6.53 -28.35
C ARG A 469 2.37 6.29 -27.58
N ILE A 470 1.82 7.33 -26.99
CA ILE A 470 0.61 7.30 -26.15
C ILE A 470 -0.41 8.27 -26.74
N VAL A 471 -1.56 7.77 -27.15
CA VAL A 471 -2.72 8.59 -27.47
C VAL A 471 -3.67 8.52 -26.29
N ARG A 472 -4.04 9.67 -25.72
CA ARG A 472 -5.00 9.80 -24.62
C ARG A 472 -6.23 10.54 -25.07
N VAL A 473 -7.42 9.98 -24.83
CA VAL A 473 -8.71 10.60 -25.14
C VAL A 473 -9.60 10.52 -23.90
N ALA A 474 -10.09 11.67 -23.44
CA ALA A 474 -11.05 11.79 -22.34
C ALA A 474 -12.42 12.11 -22.91
N VAL A 475 -13.43 11.34 -22.51
CA VAL A 475 -14.81 11.44 -22.98
C VAL A 475 -15.74 11.60 -21.80
N ALA A 476 -16.62 12.60 -21.86
CA ALA A 476 -17.76 12.71 -20.97
C ALA A 476 -18.99 12.07 -21.62
N GLY A 477 -19.77 11.38 -20.82
CA GLY A 477 -21.02 10.75 -21.26
C GLY A 477 -21.87 10.30 -20.08
N ARG A 478 -22.70 9.29 -20.28
CA ARG A 478 -23.62 8.80 -19.25
C ARG A 478 -23.67 7.26 -19.25
N ALA A 479 -23.68 6.69 -18.06
CA ALA A 479 -24.03 5.29 -17.87
C ALA A 479 -25.37 5.24 -17.09
N GLY A 480 -26.46 4.91 -17.76
CA GLY A 480 -27.80 5.14 -17.24
C GLY A 480 -28.03 6.62 -16.98
N ASP A 481 -28.45 6.97 -15.75
CA ASP A 481 -28.71 8.36 -15.35
C ASP A 481 -27.48 9.07 -14.74
N LEU A 482 -26.39 8.36 -14.53
CA LEU A 482 -25.20 8.94 -13.90
C LEU A 482 -24.25 9.53 -14.94
N PRO A 483 -23.66 10.71 -14.67
CA PRO A 483 -22.60 11.28 -15.49
C PRO A 483 -21.30 10.51 -15.27
N PHE A 484 -20.72 9.99 -16.34
CA PHE A 484 -19.48 9.24 -16.33
C PHE A 484 -18.39 9.91 -17.17
N ARG A 485 -17.15 9.59 -16.85
CA ARG A 485 -15.98 9.92 -17.62
C ARG A 485 -15.24 8.66 -17.99
N TRP A 486 -14.88 8.53 -19.26
CA TRP A 486 -13.98 7.49 -19.78
C TRP A 486 -12.68 8.15 -20.19
N ILE A 487 -11.56 7.54 -19.78
CA ILE A 487 -10.21 7.98 -20.14
C ILE A 487 -9.57 6.80 -20.86
N HIS A 488 -9.40 6.95 -22.15
CA HIS A 488 -8.79 5.93 -22.99
C HIS A 488 -7.34 6.29 -23.30
N HIS A 489 -6.46 5.30 -23.16
CA HIS A 489 -5.08 5.39 -23.60
C HIS A 489 -4.82 4.27 -24.60
N VAL A 490 -4.17 4.60 -25.72
CA VAL A 490 -3.65 3.63 -26.68
C VAL A 490 -2.14 3.79 -26.72
N LEU A 491 -1.43 2.76 -26.25
CA LEU A 491 0.02 2.67 -26.26
C LEU A 491 0.45 1.91 -27.51
N THR A 492 1.51 2.37 -28.18
CA THR A 492 2.08 1.70 -29.35
C THR A 492 3.59 1.81 -29.28
N ASP A 493 4.32 0.69 -29.34
CA ASP A 493 5.79 0.68 -29.41
C ASP A 493 6.30 0.68 -30.87
N ALA A 494 7.61 0.79 -31.04
CA ALA A 494 8.26 0.77 -32.35
C ALA A 494 8.13 -0.58 -33.08
N ALA A 495 7.90 -1.69 -32.36
CA ALA A 495 7.68 -3.02 -32.91
C ALA A 495 6.22 -3.26 -33.33
N GLY A 496 5.33 -2.29 -33.09
CA GLY A 496 3.91 -2.35 -33.41
C GLY A 496 3.06 -3.09 -32.37
N HIS A 497 3.59 -3.39 -31.18
CA HIS A 497 2.76 -3.88 -30.08
C HIS A 497 1.83 -2.77 -29.61
N ARG A 498 0.60 -3.14 -29.31
CA ARG A 498 -0.44 -2.17 -28.96
C ARG A 498 -1.17 -2.62 -27.69
N LEU A 499 -1.45 -1.66 -26.82
CA LEU A 499 -2.22 -1.87 -25.60
C LEU A 499 -3.28 -0.77 -25.48
N ALA A 500 -4.52 -1.16 -25.20
CA ALA A 500 -5.59 -0.24 -24.82
C ALA A 500 -5.76 -0.27 -23.30
N VAL A 501 -5.82 0.90 -22.70
CA VAL A 501 -6.12 1.07 -21.28
C VAL A 501 -7.29 2.01 -21.16
N THR A 502 -8.38 1.55 -20.56
CA THR A 502 -9.62 2.33 -20.41
C THR A 502 -9.97 2.45 -18.94
N CYS A 503 -9.90 3.65 -18.40
CA CYS A 503 -10.37 3.97 -17.07
C CYS A 503 -11.78 4.57 -17.16
N MET A 504 -12.67 4.10 -16.30
CA MET A 504 -14.06 4.53 -16.20
C MET A 504 -14.34 4.98 -14.76
N LEU A 505 -14.91 6.16 -14.60
CA LEU A 505 -15.24 6.73 -13.28
C LEU A 505 -16.47 7.63 -13.35
N GLU A 506 -17.17 7.75 -12.23
CA GLU A 506 -18.21 8.76 -12.08
C GLU A 506 -17.59 10.16 -12.06
N GLN A 507 -18.18 11.12 -12.74
CA GLN A 507 -17.62 12.47 -12.89
C GLN A 507 -17.41 13.19 -11.54
N SER A 508 -18.22 12.90 -10.52
CA SER A 508 -18.07 13.42 -9.17
C SER A 508 -16.78 13.00 -8.47
N LEU A 509 -16.18 11.87 -8.89
CA LEU A 509 -14.96 11.27 -8.31
C LEU A 509 -13.67 11.72 -9.00
N GLU A 510 -13.76 12.56 -10.04
CA GLU A 510 -12.59 13.00 -10.82
C GLU A 510 -11.48 13.62 -9.98
N LYS A 511 -11.81 14.46 -9.00
CA LYS A 511 -10.81 15.09 -8.11
C LYS A 511 -10.10 14.07 -7.23
N ARG A 512 -10.81 12.99 -6.88
CA ARG A 512 -10.28 11.91 -6.05
C ARG A 512 -9.41 10.97 -6.86
N PHE A 513 -9.77 10.73 -8.10
CA PHE A 513 -8.98 9.96 -9.06
C PHE A 513 -7.66 10.66 -9.42
N GLY A 514 -7.69 11.98 -9.61
CA GLY A 514 -6.52 12.81 -9.86
C GLY A 514 -5.74 12.42 -11.11
N ALA A 515 -4.49 11.96 -10.92
CA ALA A 515 -3.59 11.56 -12.01
C ALA A 515 -3.38 10.03 -12.08
N ALA A 516 -4.19 9.24 -11.40
CA ALA A 516 -3.99 7.80 -11.27
C ALA A 516 -3.97 7.06 -12.61
N ASP A 517 -4.67 7.56 -13.66
CA ASP A 517 -4.58 7.04 -15.03
C ASP A 517 -3.16 7.19 -15.60
N ARG A 518 -2.51 8.32 -15.39
CA ARG A 518 -1.17 8.59 -15.93
C ARG A 518 -0.11 7.79 -15.18
N GLU A 519 -0.21 7.74 -13.85
CA GLU A 519 0.68 6.94 -13.01
C GLU A 519 0.62 5.46 -13.42
N LEU A 520 -0.57 4.94 -13.72
CA LEU A 520 -0.77 3.58 -14.22
C LEU A 520 -0.09 3.37 -15.58
N ILE A 521 -0.27 4.31 -16.51
CA ILE A 521 0.33 4.26 -17.87
C ILE A 521 1.85 4.34 -17.81
N ASP A 522 2.41 5.16 -16.92
CA ASP A 522 3.86 5.28 -16.74
C ASP A 522 4.50 3.98 -16.24
N GLY A 523 3.73 3.16 -15.51
CA GLY A 523 4.17 1.86 -15.01
C GLY A 523 4.09 0.71 -16.02
N ILE A 524 3.52 0.92 -17.22
CA ILE A 524 3.41 -0.12 -18.25
C ILE A 524 4.69 -0.22 -19.08
N SER A 525 5.18 -1.45 -19.25
CA SER A 525 6.29 -1.79 -20.14
C SER A 525 5.84 -2.75 -21.24
N LEU A 526 6.16 -2.46 -22.50
CA LEU A 526 5.87 -3.32 -23.65
C LEU A 526 7.10 -4.18 -24.00
N PRO A 527 6.93 -5.39 -24.61
CA PRO A 527 8.02 -6.37 -24.75
C PRO A 527 9.24 -5.90 -25.58
N GLY A 528 9.05 -4.92 -26.47
CA GLY A 528 10.09 -4.43 -27.36
C GLY A 528 11.11 -3.47 -26.75
N ASN A 529 10.82 -2.93 -25.56
CA ASN A 529 11.58 -1.80 -25.00
C ASN A 529 12.63 -2.19 -23.95
N GLY A 530 12.69 -3.45 -23.54
CA GLY A 530 13.57 -3.88 -22.44
C GLY A 530 14.97 -4.36 -22.83
N ALA A 531 15.24 -4.66 -24.11
CA ALA A 531 16.48 -5.32 -24.50
C ALA A 531 17.61 -4.35 -24.91
N ASP A 532 17.30 -3.17 -25.44
CA ASP A 532 18.30 -2.26 -26.02
C ASP A 532 18.70 -1.09 -25.08
N SER A 533 17.86 -0.71 -24.12
CA SER A 533 18.16 0.43 -23.23
C SER A 533 19.26 0.14 -22.19
N ALA A 534 19.52 -1.13 -21.87
CA ALA A 534 20.59 -1.50 -20.93
C ALA A 534 21.98 -1.58 -21.59
N ALA A 535 22.06 -1.62 -22.91
CA ALA A 535 23.32 -1.77 -23.64
C ALA A 535 23.99 -0.42 -23.98
N GLU A 536 23.27 0.69 -23.95
CA GLU A 536 23.80 1.99 -24.43
C GLU A 536 24.35 2.90 -23.31
N THR A 537 24.25 2.51 -22.06
CA THR A 537 24.78 3.32 -20.92
C THR A 537 26.15 2.86 -20.40
N VAL A 538 26.81 1.89 -21.02
CA VAL A 538 28.17 1.47 -20.66
C VAL A 538 29.13 1.85 -21.78
N GLY A 539 29.78 3.02 -21.62
CA GLY A 539 31.07 3.24 -22.22
C GLY A 539 31.21 4.29 -23.31
N ALA A 540 31.06 5.56 -22.98
CA ALA A 540 31.91 6.58 -23.59
C ALA A 540 32.82 7.15 -22.49
N PRO A 541 34.16 6.94 -22.55
CA PRO A 541 35.06 7.62 -21.64
C PRO A 541 35.03 9.11 -21.96
N MET A 542 34.62 9.94 -21.03
CA MET A 542 34.81 11.39 -21.10
C MET A 542 36.31 11.67 -21.20
N GLY A 543 36.74 12.10 -22.40
CA GLY A 543 38.04 12.69 -22.62
C GLY A 543 38.18 13.97 -21.76
N PRO A 544 39.41 14.31 -21.36
CA PRO A 544 39.67 15.50 -20.56
C PRO A 544 39.26 16.78 -21.30
N PRO A 545 38.77 17.81 -20.59
CA PRO A 545 38.37 19.07 -21.23
C PRO A 545 39.59 19.77 -21.83
N ASP A 546 39.53 20.04 -23.11
CA ASP A 546 40.53 20.84 -23.82
C ASP A 546 40.57 22.27 -23.26
N ARG A 547 41.79 22.65 -22.89
CA ARG A 547 42.17 23.96 -22.42
C ARG A 547 42.18 24.96 -23.58
N GLU A 548 41.57 26.10 -23.31
CA GLU A 548 41.91 27.43 -23.84
C GLU A 548 42.03 27.60 -25.37
N ALA A 549 40.96 28.02 -26.02
CA ALA A 549 41.07 28.80 -27.26
C ALA A 549 41.25 30.30 -26.94
N ARG A 550 42.48 30.80 -27.16
CA ARG A 550 42.85 32.24 -27.12
C ARG A 550 42.01 33.04 -28.12
N VAL A 551 41.45 34.12 -27.63
CA VAL A 551 40.86 35.19 -28.45
C VAL A 551 41.99 35.97 -29.17
N PRO A 552 41.95 36.20 -30.50
CA PRO A 552 42.87 37.13 -31.17
C PRO A 552 42.38 38.56 -30.98
N SER A 553 43.27 39.39 -30.49
CA SER A 553 43.13 40.83 -30.40
C SER A 553 43.09 41.48 -31.78
N GLU A 554 42.01 42.19 -32.10
CA GLU A 554 41.98 43.14 -33.22
C GLU A 554 42.88 44.37 -32.97
N SER A 555 43.89 44.51 -33.78
CA SER A 555 44.69 45.73 -33.93
C SER A 555 43.95 46.78 -34.77
N ARG A 556 43.62 47.91 -34.14
CA ARG A 556 43.33 49.18 -34.83
C ARG A 556 44.63 49.82 -35.27
N THR A 557 44.71 50.27 -36.52
CA THR A 557 45.60 51.36 -36.94
C THR A 557 45.09 51.96 -38.28
N PRO A 558 45.48 53.15 -38.62
CA PRO A 558 44.97 54.47 -38.26
C PRO A 558 44.03 55.08 -39.28
#